data_348d964bfc4ee5f4965aee995eba442a
#
_entry.id   348d964bfc4ee5f4965aee995eba442a
#
_cell.length_a   1.000
_cell.length_b   1.000
_cell.length_c   1.000
_cell.angle_alpha   90.00
_cell.angle_beta   90.00
_cell.angle_gamma   90.00
#
_symmetry.space_group_name_H-M   'P 1'
#
loop_
_entity.id
_entity.type
_entity.pdbx_description
1 polymer ?
#
loop_
_entity_poly.entity_id
_entity_poly.type
_entity_poly.pdbx_seq_one_letter_code
_entity_poly.pdbx_strand_id
1 'polypeptide(L)'
;MLALAFGASPAFAEKSKKVRLPKSYESKIAPAEITDTDRMFIDLREAAKKNDVFRTQQLASNLANYPFDDYVAYFRIKPQLFDSAGGARNDYAADSQVVAFLNQYQGTALADRLRNDWLLVLGKRKDWARFDAEYAKFVLDDDTQVKCYSLLSKLSQGENPTKLAIDAQAILLDPSYFGQACQELVPTLVAAGGMTPSEARAIGRAASERGFDTMAKRLGGDDPI
;
A
#
# COMPACT_ATOMS: atom_id res chain seq x y z
N MET A 1 -0.70 -23.87 61.05
CA MET A 1 -0.68 -22.56 60.39
C MET A 1 0.76 -22.34 59.88
N LEU A 2 1.02 -22.55 58.60
CA LEU A 2 2.31 -22.28 57.98
C LEU A 2 2.08 -21.13 56.99
N ALA A 3 2.71 -20.00 57.25
CA ALA A 3 2.73 -18.84 56.37
C ALA A 3 3.83 -18.99 55.30
N LEU A 4 3.45 -19.05 54.02
CA LEU A 4 4.36 -19.02 52.92
C LEU A 4 4.63 -17.55 52.54
N ALA A 5 5.86 -17.09 52.74
CA ALA A 5 6.32 -15.80 52.30
C ALA A 5 6.68 -15.85 50.81
N PHE A 6 5.98 -15.06 49.98
CA PHE A 6 6.36 -14.82 48.60
C PHE A 6 7.47 -13.78 48.53
N GLY A 7 8.67 -14.22 48.21
CA GLY A 7 9.80 -13.35 47.90
C GLY A 7 9.64 -12.68 46.53
N ALA A 8 9.60 -11.36 46.50
CA ALA A 8 9.66 -10.58 45.28
C ALA A 8 11.09 -10.57 44.69
N SER A 9 11.25 -11.08 43.48
CA SER A 9 12.52 -10.98 42.75
C SER A 9 12.73 -9.54 42.26
N PRO A 10 13.94 -8.96 42.38
CA PRO A 10 14.22 -7.63 41.87
C PRO A 10 14.32 -7.69 40.35
N ALA A 11 13.57 -6.84 39.69
CA ALA A 11 13.66 -6.61 38.25
C ALA A 11 15.05 -6.04 37.91
N PHE A 12 15.83 -6.80 37.13
CA PHE A 12 17.07 -6.32 36.54
C PHE A 12 16.72 -5.31 35.42
N ALA A 13 16.83 -4.03 35.75
CA ALA A 13 16.88 -2.96 34.76
C ALA A 13 18.27 -2.94 34.12
N GLU A 14 18.43 -3.65 33.04
CA GLU A 14 19.66 -3.61 32.22
C GLU A 14 19.72 -2.27 31.48
N LYS A 15 20.53 -1.36 31.98
CA LYS A 15 20.86 -0.09 31.30
C LYS A 15 21.61 -0.42 30.01
N SER A 16 20.96 -0.31 28.86
CA SER A 16 21.63 -0.39 27.57
C SER A 16 22.74 0.65 27.49
N LYS A 17 23.99 0.20 27.58
CA LYS A 17 25.16 1.03 27.33
C LYS A 17 25.16 1.40 25.85
N LYS A 18 24.92 2.68 25.52
CA LYS A 18 25.16 3.20 24.18
C LYS A 18 26.62 2.94 23.82
N VAL A 19 26.85 1.99 22.92
CA VAL A 19 28.17 1.73 22.34
C VAL A 19 28.55 2.96 21.54
N ARG A 20 29.47 3.77 22.06
CA ARG A 20 30.11 4.86 21.28
C ARG A 20 31.13 4.19 20.36
N LEU A 21 30.86 4.23 19.06
CA LEU A 21 31.85 3.85 18.06
C LEU A 21 33.10 4.74 18.21
N PRO A 22 34.30 4.19 18.05
CA PRO A 22 35.54 4.97 18.10
C PRO A 22 35.51 6.07 17.04
N LYS A 23 35.98 7.29 17.37
CA LYS A 23 36.06 8.43 16.44
C LYS A 23 36.87 8.17 15.16
N SER A 24 37.65 7.10 15.12
CA SER A 24 38.38 6.66 13.92
C SER A 24 37.48 6.01 12.83
N TYR A 25 36.21 5.73 13.15
CA TYR A 25 35.21 5.23 12.20
C TYR A 25 34.35 6.33 11.55
N GLU A 26 34.59 7.60 11.88
CA GLU A 26 34.09 8.68 11.02
C GLU A 26 34.83 8.53 9.69
N SER A 27 34.16 7.91 8.74
CA SER A 27 34.72 7.49 7.46
C SER A 27 35.36 8.70 6.75
N LYS A 28 36.64 8.59 6.40
CA LYS A 28 37.33 9.45 5.44
C LYS A 28 36.82 9.23 3.98
N ILE A 29 35.62 8.68 3.80
CA ILE A 29 34.98 8.56 2.50
C ILE A 29 34.44 9.95 2.20
N ALA A 30 35.10 10.68 1.30
CA ALA A 30 34.54 11.90 0.74
C ALA A 30 33.14 11.56 0.19
N PRO A 31 32.13 12.44 0.38
CA PRO A 31 30.82 12.23 -0.24
C PRO A 31 31.04 11.99 -1.73
N ALA A 32 30.48 10.89 -2.25
CA ALA A 32 30.55 10.63 -3.68
C ALA A 32 29.93 11.83 -4.41
N GLU A 33 30.66 12.39 -5.38
CA GLU A 33 30.11 13.46 -6.22
C GLU A 33 28.93 12.93 -7.00
N ILE A 34 27.78 13.61 -6.87
CA ILE A 34 26.56 13.30 -7.63
C ILE A 34 26.80 13.68 -9.09
N THR A 35 26.81 12.70 -9.96
CA THR A 35 26.98 12.90 -11.40
C THR A 35 25.72 13.52 -12.03
N ASP A 36 25.84 13.99 -13.26
CA ASP A 36 24.67 14.51 -14.02
C ASP A 36 23.62 13.40 -14.27
N THR A 37 24.08 12.15 -14.48
CA THR A 37 23.18 10.99 -14.59
C THR A 37 22.46 10.68 -13.28
N ASP A 38 23.12 10.84 -12.13
CA ASP A 38 22.46 10.69 -10.82
C ASP A 38 21.41 11.77 -10.58
N ARG A 39 21.70 13.03 -10.98
CA ARG A 39 20.71 14.11 -10.93
C ARG A 39 19.50 13.81 -11.80
N MET A 40 19.74 13.32 -13.03
CA MET A 40 18.67 12.94 -13.94
C MET A 40 17.81 11.79 -13.40
N PHE A 41 18.41 10.81 -12.70
CA PHE A 41 17.68 9.75 -12.02
C PHE A 41 16.83 10.27 -10.85
N ILE A 42 17.36 11.23 -10.08
CA ILE A 42 16.59 11.91 -9.03
C ILE A 42 15.40 12.66 -9.65
N ASP A 43 15.61 13.38 -10.74
CA ASP A 43 14.55 14.09 -11.45
C ASP A 43 13.49 13.13 -11.99
N LEU A 44 13.90 11.96 -12.52
CA LEU A 44 12.98 10.89 -12.94
C LEU A 44 12.09 10.43 -11.79
N ARG A 45 12.67 10.17 -10.62
CA ARG A 45 11.92 9.79 -9.42
C ARG A 45 10.92 10.87 -9.00
N GLU A 46 11.33 12.13 -9.01
CA GLU A 46 10.44 13.24 -8.63
C GLU A 46 9.32 13.47 -9.66
N ALA A 47 9.59 13.29 -10.95
CA ALA A 47 8.57 13.30 -12.00
C ALA A 47 7.57 12.13 -11.83
N ALA A 48 8.07 10.94 -11.50
CA ALA A 48 7.25 9.76 -11.23
C ALA A 48 6.31 9.95 -10.04
N LYS A 49 6.76 10.61 -8.97
CA LYS A 49 5.91 10.95 -7.81
C LYS A 49 4.75 11.88 -8.17
N LYS A 50 4.92 12.71 -9.21
CA LYS A 50 3.90 13.64 -9.69
C LYS A 50 3.00 13.04 -10.78
N ASN A 51 3.19 11.77 -11.11
CA ASN A 51 2.55 11.09 -12.24
C ASN A 51 2.73 11.80 -13.59
N ASP A 52 3.87 12.49 -13.78
CA ASP A 52 4.23 13.16 -15.03
C ASP A 52 4.77 12.15 -16.04
N VAL A 53 3.86 11.55 -16.81
CA VAL A 53 4.17 10.52 -17.82
C VAL A 53 5.15 11.04 -18.87
N PHE A 54 4.95 12.26 -19.36
CA PHE A 54 5.81 12.83 -20.41
C PHE A 54 7.24 13.01 -19.91
N ARG A 55 7.38 13.64 -18.75
CA ARG A 55 8.70 13.90 -18.17
C ARG A 55 9.45 12.62 -17.80
N THR A 56 8.74 11.62 -17.25
CA THR A 56 9.35 10.33 -16.92
C THR A 56 9.82 9.57 -18.15
N GLN A 57 9.07 9.60 -19.24
CA GLN A 57 9.50 8.97 -20.49
C GLN A 57 10.74 9.67 -21.06
N GLN A 58 10.78 11.00 -21.08
CA GLN A 58 11.92 11.78 -21.55
C GLN A 58 13.19 11.50 -20.75
N LEU A 59 13.08 11.49 -19.41
CA LEU A 59 14.24 11.25 -18.53
C LEU A 59 14.71 9.80 -18.62
N ALA A 60 13.80 8.84 -18.62
CA ALA A 60 14.14 7.42 -18.71
C ALA A 60 14.87 7.06 -20.01
N SER A 61 14.54 7.70 -21.14
CA SER A 61 15.23 7.46 -22.42
C SER A 61 16.71 7.83 -22.38
N ASN A 62 17.10 8.78 -21.53
CA ASN A 62 18.49 9.20 -21.35
C ASN A 62 19.24 8.39 -20.26
N LEU A 63 18.56 7.45 -19.59
CA LEU A 63 19.09 6.61 -18.52
C LEU A 63 19.20 5.14 -18.92
N ALA A 64 19.28 4.83 -20.22
CA ALA A 64 19.26 3.45 -20.74
C ALA A 64 20.36 2.52 -20.17
N ASN A 65 21.50 3.09 -19.73
CA ASN A 65 22.62 2.34 -19.16
C ASN A 65 22.89 2.71 -17.69
N TYR A 66 21.89 3.24 -17.00
CA TYR A 66 22.04 3.60 -15.60
C TYR A 66 22.07 2.33 -14.73
N PRO A 67 22.92 2.26 -13.68
CA PRO A 67 23.11 1.03 -12.88
C PRO A 67 21.83 0.48 -12.21
N PHE A 68 20.81 1.32 -12.01
CA PHE A 68 19.52 0.94 -11.43
C PHE A 68 18.44 0.94 -12.52
N ASP A 69 18.63 0.11 -13.54
CA ASP A 69 17.73 0.01 -14.70
C ASP A 69 16.31 -0.45 -14.33
N ASP A 70 16.19 -1.29 -13.31
CA ASP A 70 14.94 -1.73 -12.72
C ASP A 70 14.13 -0.55 -12.14
N TYR A 71 14.78 0.35 -11.40
CA TYR A 71 14.15 1.57 -10.90
C TYR A 71 13.82 2.55 -12.01
N VAL A 72 14.66 2.68 -13.04
CA VAL A 72 14.37 3.51 -14.23
C VAL A 72 13.10 2.99 -14.92
N ALA A 73 13.00 1.68 -15.12
CA ALA A 73 11.81 1.05 -15.70
C ALA A 73 10.56 1.24 -14.82
N TYR A 74 10.68 1.02 -13.51
CA TYR A 74 9.60 1.24 -12.56
C TYR A 74 9.08 2.68 -12.59
N PHE A 75 9.95 3.69 -12.47
CA PHE A 75 9.56 5.10 -12.48
C PHE A 75 9.00 5.55 -13.83
N ARG A 76 9.32 4.88 -14.93
CA ARG A 76 8.71 5.13 -16.23
C ARG A 76 7.29 4.54 -16.34
N ILE A 77 7.06 3.36 -15.76
CA ILE A 77 5.77 2.63 -15.87
C ILE A 77 4.75 3.15 -14.88
N LYS A 78 5.14 3.32 -13.61
CA LYS A 78 4.22 3.69 -12.53
C LYS A 78 3.31 4.89 -12.85
N PRO A 79 3.80 6.03 -13.39
CA PRO A 79 2.95 7.18 -13.71
C PRO A 79 1.86 6.90 -14.74
N GLN A 80 2.01 5.85 -15.54
CA GLN A 80 1.02 5.46 -16.54
C GLN A 80 -0.19 4.75 -15.91
N LEU A 81 -0.06 4.28 -14.67
CA LEU A 81 -1.12 3.62 -13.91
C LEU A 81 -2.05 4.59 -13.17
N PHE A 82 -1.62 5.84 -13.00
CA PHE A 82 -2.34 6.82 -12.21
C PHE A 82 -2.58 8.12 -13.00
N ASP A 83 -3.66 8.82 -12.65
CA ASP A 83 -3.92 10.16 -13.15
C ASP A 83 -3.12 11.21 -12.35
N SER A 84 -3.21 12.47 -12.76
CA SER A 84 -2.51 13.60 -12.11
C SER A 84 -2.98 13.86 -10.68
N ALA A 85 -4.18 13.39 -10.30
CA ALA A 85 -4.70 13.47 -8.94
C ALA A 85 -4.29 12.27 -8.07
N GLY A 86 -3.55 11.30 -8.64
CA GLY A 86 -3.13 10.07 -7.96
C GLY A 86 -4.19 8.97 -7.96
N GLY A 87 -5.30 9.14 -8.67
CA GLY A 87 -6.31 8.11 -8.85
C GLY A 87 -5.87 7.05 -9.84
N ALA A 88 -6.14 5.77 -9.55
CA ALA A 88 -5.86 4.68 -10.49
C ALA A 88 -6.61 4.91 -11.81
N ARG A 89 -5.95 4.71 -12.95
CA ARG A 89 -6.57 4.84 -14.28
C ARG A 89 -7.55 3.69 -14.56
N ASN A 90 -8.46 3.94 -15.49
CA ASN A 90 -9.43 2.93 -15.94
C ASN A 90 -9.19 2.55 -17.41
N ASP A 91 -7.92 2.56 -17.86
CA ASP A 91 -7.51 2.14 -19.20
C ASP A 91 -6.47 1.00 -19.13
N TYR A 92 -6.13 0.42 -20.28
CA TYR A 92 -5.24 -0.74 -20.41
C TYR A 92 -3.87 -0.40 -20.99
N ALA A 93 -3.56 0.88 -21.16
CA ALA A 93 -2.40 1.33 -21.93
C ALA A 93 -1.05 0.85 -21.34
N ALA A 94 -0.96 0.74 -20.02
CA ALA A 94 0.26 0.32 -19.33
C ALA A 94 0.37 -1.20 -19.10
N ASP A 95 -0.71 -1.97 -19.26
CA ASP A 95 -0.78 -3.36 -18.81
C ASP A 95 0.33 -4.25 -19.40
N SER A 96 0.63 -4.12 -20.68
CA SER A 96 1.70 -4.92 -21.32
C SER A 96 3.09 -4.61 -20.76
N GLN A 97 3.35 -3.34 -20.44
CA GLN A 97 4.61 -2.92 -19.84
C GLN A 97 4.73 -3.41 -18.39
N VAL A 98 3.64 -3.39 -17.63
CA VAL A 98 3.60 -3.95 -16.27
C VAL A 98 3.88 -5.45 -16.31
N VAL A 99 3.19 -6.21 -17.16
CA VAL A 99 3.42 -7.66 -17.30
C VAL A 99 4.86 -7.97 -17.67
N ALA A 100 5.44 -7.23 -18.63
CA ALA A 100 6.84 -7.42 -19.01
C ALA A 100 7.80 -7.15 -17.84
N PHE A 101 7.56 -6.08 -17.09
CA PHE A 101 8.35 -5.73 -15.89
C PHE A 101 8.24 -6.82 -14.81
N LEU A 102 7.03 -7.26 -14.48
CA LEU A 102 6.80 -8.30 -13.46
C LEU A 102 7.47 -9.63 -13.82
N ASN A 103 7.53 -9.97 -15.11
CA ASN A 103 8.23 -11.17 -15.57
C ASN A 103 9.76 -11.00 -15.51
N GLN A 104 10.27 -9.84 -15.92
CA GLN A 104 11.71 -9.55 -15.94
C GLN A 104 12.31 -9.49 -14.55
N TYR A 105 11.62 -8.87 -13.59
CA TYR A 105 12.11 -8.63 -12.24
C TYR A 105 11.41 -9.49 -11.18
N GLN A 106 10.92 -10.67 -11.58
CA GLN A 106 10.20 -11.59 -10.72
C GLN A 106 10.95 -11.86 -9.40
N GLY A 107 10.23 -11.85 -8.29
CA GLY A 107 10.76 -12.13 -6.95
C GLY A 107 11.49 -10.95 -6.29
N THR A 108 11.57 -9.79 -6.95
CA THR A 108 12.12 -8.58 -6.32
C THR A 108 11.04 -7.78 -5.58
N ALA A 109 11.45 -7.06 -4.54
CA ALA A 109 10.55 -6.15 -3.82
C ALA A 109 9.99 -5.04 -4.73
N LEU A 110 10.76 -4.63 -5.75
CA LEU A 110 10.33 -3.60 -6.70
C LEU A 110 9.23 -4.12 -7.63
N ALA A 111 9.33 -5.38 -8.09
CA ALA A 111 8.26 -6.03 -8.85
C ALA A 111 6.98 -6.15 -8.02
N ASP A 112 7.11 -6.50 -6.75
CA ASP A 112 5.96 -6.63 -5.86
C ASP A 112 5.31 -5.25 -5.56
N ARG A 113 6.11 -4.18 -5.49
CA ARG A 113 5.61 -2.81 -5.38
C ARG A 113 4.85 -2.37 -6.65
N LEU A 114 5.35 -2.70 -7.85
CA LEU A 114 4.61 -2.43 -9.09
C LEU A 114 3.35 -3.28 -9.21
N ARG A 115 3.38 -4.51 -8.70
CA ARG A 115 2.19 -5.38 -8.60
C ARG A 115 1.13 -4.72 -7.73
N ASN A 116 1.49 -4.15 -6.58
CA ASN A 116 0.57 -3.37 -5.74
C ASN A 116 -0.09 -2.24 -6.54
N ASP A 117 0.71 -1.42 -7.22
CA ASP A 117 0.21 -0.31 -8.02
C ASP A 117 -0.77 -0.81 -9.13
N TRP A 118 -0.47 -1.94 -9.75
CA TRP A 118 -1.34 -2.53 -10.77
C TRP A 118 -2.61 -3.17 -10.20
N LEU A 119 -2.54 -3.80 -9.03
CA LEU A 119 -3.72 -4.33 -8.32
C LEU A 119 -4.74 -3.22 -8.01
N LEU A 120 -4.31 -2.02 -7.66
CA LEU A 120 -5.21 -0.87 -7.49
C LEU A 120 -5.95 -0.53 -8.80
N VAL A 121 -5.27 -0.63 -9.93
CA VAL A 121 -5.86 -0.38 -11.25
C VAL A 121 -6.82 -1.51 -11.66
N LEU A 122 -6.42 -2.77 -11.49
CA LEU A 122 -7.25 -3.94 -11.79
C LEU A 122 -8.51 -3.96 -10.92
N GLY A 123 -8.38 -3.67 -9.63
CA GLY A 123 -9.51 -3.57 -8.71
C GLY A 123 -10.49 -2.47 -9.10
N LYS A 124 -9.99 -1.28 -9.46
CA LYS A 124 -10.84 -0.18 -9.95
C LYS A 124 -11.62 -0.55 -11.22
N ARG A 125 -10.99 -1.30 -12.13
CA ARG A 125 -11.65 -1.82 -13.36
C ARG A 125 -12.60 -2.96 -13.10
N LYS A 126 -12.57 -3.55 -11.89
CA LYS A 126 -13.26 -4.80 -11.54
C LYS A 126 -12.84 -5.97 -12.45
N ASP A 127 -11.59 -5.97 -12.89
CA ASP A 127 -10.99 -7.06 -13.66
C ASP A 127 -10.54 -8.17 -12.70
N TRP A 128 -11.54 -8.82 -12.10
CA TRP A 128 -11.33 -9.75 -11.00
C TRP A 128 -10.47 -10.94 -11.38
N ALA A 129 -10.58 -11.43 -12.62
CA ALA A 129 -9.79 -12.57 -13.06
C ALA A 129 -8.28 -12.27 -13.01
N ARG A 130 -7.84 -11.12 -13.53
CA ARG A 130 -6.43 -10.72 -13.45
C ARG A 130 -6.04 -10.25 -12.06
N PHE A 131 -6.94 -9.56 -11.37
CA PHE A 131 -6.72 -9.13 -9.99
C PHE A 131 -6.38 -10.33 -9.10
N ASP A 132 -7.22 -11.37 -9.08
CA ASP A 132 -7.03 -12.53 -8.21
C ASP A 132 -5.75 -13.32 -8.57
N ALA A 133 -5.46 -13.44 -9.88
CA ALA A 133 -4.25 -14.09 -10.36
C ALA A 133 -2.96 -13.36 -9.93
N GLU A 134 -2.97 -12.03 -9.87
CA GLU A 134 -1.83 -11.24 -9.41
C GLU A 134 -1.81 -11.05 -7.90
N TYR A 135 -2.97 -10.95 -7.24
CA TYR A 135 -3.07 -10.87 -5.79
C TYR A 135 -2.50 -12.13 -5.11
N ALA A 136 -2.71 -13.31 -5.71
CA ALA A 136 -2.11 -14.55 -5.21
C ALA A 136 -0.57 -14.56 -5.21
N LYS A 137 0.08 -13.66 -5.95
CA LYS A 137 1.53 -13.49 -6.04
C LYS A 137 2.04 -12.30 -5.21
N PHE A 138 1.13 -11.51 -4.63
CA PHE A 138 1.47 -10.30 -3.89
C PHE A 138 1.99 -10.66 -2.48
N VAL A 139 3.27 -10.36 -2.22
CA VAL A 139 3.98 -10.78 -1.00
C VAL A 139 3.92 -9.72 0.10
N LEU A 140 4.01 -8.44 -0.26
CA LEU A 140 4.01 -7.34 0.72
C LEU A 140 2.69 -7.26 1.50
N ASP A 141 1.57 -7.48 0.84
CA ASP A 141 0.20 -7.50 1.41
C ASP A 141 -0.06 -6.38 2.46
N ASP A 142 0.52 -5.19 2.24
CA ASP A 142 0.52 -4.07 3.16
C ASP A 142 -0.50 -2.96 2.79
N ASP A 143 -1.16 -3.07 1.63
CA ASP A 143 -2.08 -2.06 1.11
C ASP A 143 -3.54 -2.35 1.49
N THR A 144 -4.12 -1.49 2.32
CA THR A 144 -5.52 -1.60 2.77
C THR A 144 -6.52 -1.55 1.61
N GLN A 145 -6.28 -0.75 0.55
CA GLN A 145 -7.17 -0.70 -0.60
C GLN A 145 -7.15 -2.00 -1.41
N VAL A 146 -5.96 -2.58 -1.61
CA VAL A 146 -5.83 -3.87 -2.29
C VAL A 146 -6.59 -4.95 -1.52
N LYS A 147 -6.50 -4.97 -0.19
CA LYS A 147 -7.30 -5.86 0.65
C LYS A 147 -8.81 -5.63 0.50
N CYS A 148 -9.25 -4.38 0.44
CA CYS A 148 -10.67 -4.07 0.19
C CYS A 148 -11.12 -4.56 -1.20
N TYR A 149 -10.29 -4.40 -2.25
CA TYR A 149 -10.59 -4.94 -3.57
C TYR A 149 -10.66 -6.47 -3.56
N SER A 150 -9.79 -7.15 -2.81
CA SER A 150 -9.83 -8.61 -2.70
C SER A 150 -11.16 -9.09 -2.08
N LEU A 151 -11.68 -8.39 -1.08
CA LEU A 151 -12.98 -8.70 -0.50
C LEU A 151 -14.15 -8.39 -1.47
N LEU A 152 -14.05 -7.31 -2.26
CA LEU A 152 -15.01 -7.01 -3.32
C LEU A 152 -15.00 -8.07 -4.43
N SER A 153 -13.81 -8.57 -4.82
CA SER A 153 -13.69 -9.67 -5.77
C SER A 153 -14.40 -10.92 -5.26
N LYS A 154 -14.10 -11.36 -4.04
CA LYS A 154 -14.72 -12.52 -3.40
C LYS A 154 -16.24 -12.39 -3.29
N LEU A 155 -16.72 -11.20 -2.90
CA LEU A 155 -18.16 -10.92 -2.83
C LEU A 155 -18.82 -11.02 -4.20
N SER A 156 -18.16 -10.54 -5.26
CA SER A 156 -18.66 -10.64 -6.64
C SER A 156 -18.74 -12.09 -7.15
N GLN A 157 -17.95 -12.99 -6.56
CA GLN A 157 -17.93 -14.43 -6.85
C GLN A 157 -18.93 -15.23 -6.00
N GLY A 158 -19.69 -14.55 -5.12
CA GLY A 158 -20.72 -15.18 -4.30
C GLY A 158 -20.23 -15.79 -3.01
N GLU A 159 -19.04 -15.41 -2.53
CA GLU A 159 -18.60 -15.79 -1.18
C GLU A 159 -19.55 -15.22 -0.12
N ASN A 160 -19.65 -15.90 1.01
CA ASN A 160 -20.57 -15.56 2.10
C ASN A 160 -20.33 -14.15 2.63
N PRO A 161 -21.29 -13.20 2.48
CA PRO A 161 -21.12 -11.81 2.86
C PRO A 161 -20.83 -11.60 4.35
N THR A 162 -21.38 -12.43 5.23
CA THR A 162 -21.16 -12.33 6.67
C THR A 162 -19.71 -12.67 7.03
N LYS A 163 -19.13 -13.68 6.39
CA LYS A 163 -17.70 -14.00 6.57
C LYS A 163 -16.82 -12.85 6.10
N LEU A 164 -17.11 -12.31 4.90
CA LEU A 164 -16.36 -11.19 4.35
C LEU A 164 -16.49 -9.92 5.18
N ALA A 165 -17.63 -9.71 5.87
CA ALA A 165 -17.81 -8.59 6.79
C ALA A 165 -16.90 -8.69 8.03
N ILE A 166 -16.67 -9.89 8.55
CA ILE A 166 -15.71 -10.11 9.66
C ILE A 166 -14.29 -9.74 9.19
N ASP A 167 -13.90 -10.21 8.01
CA ASP A 167 -12.59 -9.89 7.42
C ASP A 167 -12.44 -8.37 7.18
N ALA A 168 -13.51 -7.72 6.68
CA ALA A 168 -13.54 -6.27 6.48
C ALA A 168 -13.40 -5.49 7.79
N GLN A 169 -14.07 -5.90 8.85
CA GLN A 169 -13.96 -5.28 10.19
C GLN A 169 -12.53 -5.38 10.72
N ALA A 170 -11.87 -6.53 10.58
CA ALA A 170 -10.50 -6.73 11.00
C ALA A 170 -9.52 -5.75 10.29
N ILE A 171 -9.80 -5.38 9.04
CA ILE A 171 -8.99 -4.43 8.26
C ILE A 171 -9.35 -2.97 8.60
N LEU A 172 -10.64 -2.67 8.79
CA LEU A 172 -11.18 -1.31 8.75
C LEU A 172 -11.42 -0.68 10.11
N LEU A 173 -11.34 -1.42 11.21
CA LEU A 173 -11.39 -0.85 12.56
C LEU A 173 -10.09 -0.19 13.00
N ASP A 174 -8.97 -0.51 12.34
CA ASP A 174 -7.67 0.14 12.54
C ASP A 174 -6.94 0.36 11.20
N PRO A 175 -7.53 1.15 10.26
CA PRO A 175 -7.00 1.27 8.93
C PRO A 175 -5.79 2.20 8.89
N SER A 176 -4.73 1.79 8.19
CA SER A 176 -3.60 2.67 7.86
C SER A 176 -3.95 3.67 6.76
N TYR A 177 -4.91 3.34 5.91
CA TYR A 177 -5.44 4.17 4.84
C TYR A 177 -6.88 3.76 4.49
N PHE A 178 -7.72 4.73 4.14
CA PHE A 178 -9.11 4.49 3.78
C PHE A 178 -9.43 5.09 2.40
N GLY A 179 -9.17 4.32 1.37
CA GLY A 179 -9.36 4.76 -0.02
C GLY A 179 -10.68 4.30 -0.64
N GLN A 180 -10.78 4.51 -1.95
CA GLN A 180 -12.01 4.30 -2.73
C GLN A 180 -12.54 2.85 -2.64
N ALA A 181 -11.67 1.84 -2.66
CA ALA A 181 -12.05 0.44 -2.57
C ALA A 181 -12.78 0.13 -1.26
N CYS A 182 -12.26 0.63 -0.14
CA CYS A 182 -12.87 0.42 1.18
C CYS A 182 -14.17 1.22 1.33
N GLN A 183 -14.26 2.40 0.68
CA GLN A 183 -15.49 3.19 0.61
C GLN A 183 -16.60 2.48 -0.19
N GLU A 184 -16.25 1.66 -1.17
CA GLU A 184 -17.19 0.83 -1.93
C GLU A 184 -17.56 -0.45 -1.17
N LEU A 185 -16.59 -1.08 -0.49
CA LEU A 185 -16.76 -2.37 0.18
C LEU A 185 -17.85 -2.33 1.26
N VAL A 186 -17.79 -1.34 2.16
CA VAL A 186 -18.69 -1.30 3.33
C VAL A 186 -20.16 -1.22 2.95
N PRO A 187 -20.62 -0.26 2.10
CA PRO A 187 -22.02 -0.22 1.69
C PRO A 187 -22.41 -1.45 0.85
N THR A 188 -21.48 -2.05 0.10
CA THR A 188 -21.76 -3.27 -0.67
C THR A 188 -22.02 -4.46 0.26
N LEU A 189 -21.25 -4.60 1.34
CA LEU A 189 -21.48 -5.63 2.37
C LEU A 189 -22.81 -5.41 3.10
N VAL A 190 -23.18 -4.16 3.39
CA VAL A 190 -24.50 -3.84 3.99
C VAL A 190 -25.63 -4.24 3.03
N ALA A 191 -25.53 -3.89 1.76
CA ALA A 191 -26.52 -4.24 0.74
C ALA A 191 -26.64 -5.75 0.54
N ALA A 192 -25.54 -6.49 0.68
CA ALA A 192 -25.52 -7.95 0.59
C ALA A 192 -26.00 -8.66 1.89
N GLY A 193 -26.36 -7.91 2.94
CA GLY A 193 -26.81 -8.47 4.23
C GLY A 193 -25.69 -9.10 5.08
N GLY A 194 -24.43 -8.85 4.71
CA GLY A 194 -23.27 -9.35 5.47
C GLY A 194 -22.88 -8.47 6.66
N MET A 195 -23.25 -7.19 6.60
CA MET A 195 -22.94 -6.20 7.64
C MET A 195 -24.21 -5.42 8.00
N THR A 196 -24.38 -5.13 9.27
CA THR A 196 -25.48 -4.27 9.76
C THR A 196 -25.12 -2.78 9.57
N PRO A 197 -26.12 -1.90 9.46
CA PRO A 197 -25.86 -0.45 9.46
C PRO A 197 -25.12 0.05 10.72
N SER A 198 -25.33 -0.61 11.88
CA SER A 198 -24.62 -0.29 13.12
C SER A 198 -23.14 -0.60 13.05
N GLU A 199 -22.76 -1.72 12.48
CA GLU A 199 -21.36 -2.10 12.24
C GLU A 199 -20.69 -1.17 11.24
N ALA A 200 -21.38 -0.81 10.15
CA ALA A 200 -20.88 0.18 9.18
C ALA A 200 -20.61 1.54 9.83
N ARG A 201 -21.50 2.01 10.73
CA ARG A 201 -21.28 3.24 11.51
C ARG A 201 -20.09 3.11 12.47
N ALA A 202 -19.86 1.94 13.07
CA ALA A 202 -18.68 1.71 13.90
C ALA A 202 -17.38 1.88 13.11
N ILE A 203 -17.31 1.36 11.89
CA ILE A 203 -16.20 1.59 10.96
C ILE A 203 -16.08 3.08 10.63
N GLY A 204 -17.19 3.79 10.39
CA GLY A 204 -17.19 5.23 10.15
C GLY A 204 -16.60 6.01 11.32
N ARG A 205 -16.96 5.69 12.57
CA ARG A 205 -16.36 6.32 13.76
C ARG A 205 -14.85 6.05 13.87
N ALA A 206 -14.41 4.80 13.67
CA ALA A 206 -13.00 4.46 13.66
C ALA A 206 -12.23 5.24 12.56
N ALA A 207 -12.86 5.45 11.40
CA ALA A 207 -12.30 6.26 10.33
C ALA A 207 -12.18 7.74 10.76
N SER A 208 -13.17 8.32 11.43
CA SER A 208 -13.14 9.69 11.95
C SER A 208 -12.03 9.89 12.99
N GLU A 209 -11.89 8.97 13.92
CA GLU A 209 -10.84 8.99 14.95
C GLU A 209 -9.41 9.00 14.35
N ARG A 210 -9.27 8.48 13.12
CA ARG A 210 -8.03 8.48 12.33
C ARG A 210 -7.90 9.66 11.37
N GLY A 211 -8.86 10.59 11.35
CA GLY A 211 -8.86 11.77 10.48
C GLY A 211 -9.36 11.49 9.05
N PHE A 212 -10.05 10.37 8.82
CA PHE A 212 -10.68 10.07 7.52
C PHE A 212 -12.13 10.61 7.45
N ASP A 213 -12.34 11.89 7.69
CA ASP A 213 -13.66 12.53 7.89
C ASP A 213 -14.62 12.32 6.71
N THR A 214 -14.12 12.35 5.47
CA THR A 214 -14.95 12.12 4.28
C THR A 214 -15.58 10.73 4.30
N MET A 215 -14.87 9.75 4.81
CA MET A 215 -15.35 8.38 4.95
C MET A 215 -16.32 8.25 6.12
N ALA A 216 -15.99 8.84 7.25
CA ALA A 216 -16.85 8.88 8.43
C ALA A 216 -18.25 9.40 8.07
N LYS A 217 -18.34 10.52 7.36
CA LYS A 217 -19.60 11.10 6.88
C LYS A 217 -20.39 10.15 5.97
N ARG A 218 -19.73 9.47 5.04
CA ARG A 218 -20.40 8.52 4.12
C ARG A 218 -20.99 7.32 4.83
N LEU A 219 -20.41 6.90 5.94
CA LEU A 219 -20.87 5.76 6.74
C LEU A 219 -21.75 6.16 7.93
N GLY A 220 -22.13 7.45 8.03
CA GLY A 220 -22.91 7.98 9.16
C GLY A 220 -22.15 7.94 10.49
N GLY A 221 -20.82 8.03 10.45
CA GLY A 221 -19.95 8.01 11.64
C GLY A 221 -20.02 9.29 12.48
N ASP A 222 -20.53 10.38 11.92
CA ASP A 222 -20.67 11.68 12.58
C ASP A 222 -22.07 11.87 13.24
N ASP A 223 -23.01 10.91 13.09
CA ASP A 223 -24.30 10.99 13.74
C ASP A 223 -24.11 10.77 15.26
N PRO A 224 -24.55 11.72 16.12
CA PRO A 224 -24.54 11.53 17.55
C PRO A 224 -25.47 10.35 17.92
N ILE A 225 -25.05 9.54 18.90
CA ILE A 225 -25.81 8.42 19.47
C ILE A 225 -27.01 8.97 20.23
#